data_b8364bb32e3005fd14b397e9573e1e53
#
_entry.id   b8364bb32e3005fd14b397e9573e1e53
#
_cell.length_a   1.000
_cell.length_b   1.000
_cell.length_c   1.000
_cell.angle_alpha   90.00
_cell.angle_beta   90.00
_cell.angle_gamma   90.00
#
_symmetry.space_group_name_H-M   'P 1'
#
loop_
_entity.id
_entity.type
_entity.pdbx_description
1 polymer ?
#
loop_
_entity_poly.entity_id
_entity_poly.type
_entity_poly.pdbx_seq_one_letter_code
_entity_poly.pdbx_strand_id
1 'polypeptide(L)' 'MSKNEFLEGLKKALSSTNDQRLINENYEFYRNYIEEELNKQRSEEEIMQELGDPRLIAHSIR' A
#
# COMPACT_ATOMS: atom_id res chain seq x y z
N MET A 1 6.11 0.04 10.79
CA MET A 1 5.30 -0.83 9.92
C MET A 1 6.18 -1.37 8.81
N SER A 2 6.02 -2.64 8.48
CA SER A 2 6.79 -3.23 7.39
C SER A 2 6.03 -3.10 6.07
N LYS A 3 6.76 -3.35 4.98
CA LYS A 3 6.17 -3.36 3.64
C LYS A 3 4.99 -4.33 3.57
N ASN A 4 5.17 -5.52 4.11
CA ASN A 4 4.12 -6.53 4.07
C ASN A 4 2.91 -6.13 4.91
N GLU A 5 3.15 -5.54 6.08
CA GLU A 5 2.06 -5.05 6.91
C GLU A 5 1.26 -3.96 6.21
N PHE A 6 1.97 -3.06 5.53
CA PHE A 6 1.32 -1.99 4.79
C PHE A 6 0.43 -2.55 3.69
N LEU A 7 0.98 -3.46 2.87
CA LEU A 7 0.24 -4.03 1.74
C LEU A 7 -0.95 -4.85 2.19
N GLU A 8 -0.79 -5.65 3.25
CA GLU A 8 -1.91 -6.43 3.78
C GLU A 8 -2.97 -5.53 4.40
N GLY A 9 -2.55 -4.47 5.06
CA GLY A 9 -3.47 -3.49 5.63
C GLY A 9 -4.28 -2.78 4.56
N LEU A 10 -3.63 -2.42 3.46
CA LEU A 10 -4.30 -1.78 2.33
C LEU A 10 -5.33 -2.71 1.70
N LYS A 11 -4.93 -3.95 1.48
CA LYS A 11 -5.80 -4.95 0.91
C LYS A 11 -7.03 -5.18 1.78
N LYS A 12 -6.80 -5.32 3.08
CA LYS A 12 -7.88 -5.55 4.04
C LYS A 12 -8.84 -4.35 4.08
N ALA A 13 -8.29 -3.14 4.10
CA ALA A 13 -9.11 -1.93 4.15
C ALA A 13 -9.94 -1.77 2.88
N LEU A 14 -9.42 -2.17 1.73
CA LEU A 14 -10.13 -2.08 0.47
C LEU A 14 -11.15 -3.21 0.28
N SER A 15 -11.07 -4.26 1.09
CA SER A 15 -11.98 -5.40 0.95
C SER A 15 -13.44 -5.01 1.14
N SER A 16 -13.69 -3.92 1.85
CA SER A 16 -15.05 -3.45 2.08
C SER A 16 -15.73 -2.94 0.81
N THR A 17 -14.95 -2.64 -0.23
CA THR A 17 -15.50 -2.19 -1.51
C THR A 17 -16.13 -3.33 -2.29
N ASN A 18 -15.75 -4.57 -1.98
CA ASN A 18 -16.20 -5.76 -2.69
C ASN A 18 -15.84 -5.73 -4.17
N ASP A 19 -14.84 -4.95 -4.53
CA ASP A 19 -14.38 -4.80 -5.91
C ASP A 19 -12.97 -5.37 -6.02
N GLN A 20 -12.88 -6.62 -6.45
CA GLN A 20 -11.61 -7.34 -6.49
C GLN A 20 -10.62 -6.69 -7.46
N ARG A 21 -11.12 -6.13 -8.54
CA ARG A 21 -10.25 -5.47 -9.51
C ARG A 21 -9.61 -4.23 -8.91
N LEU A 22 -10.39 -3.43 -8.21
CA LEU A 22 -9.88 -2.24 -7.53
C LEU A 22 -8.83 -2.62 -6.49
N ILE A 23 -9.12 -3.67 -5.72
CA ILE A 23 -8.19 -4.14 -4.69
C ILE A 23 -6.87 -4.56 -5.34
N ASN A 24 -6.93 -5.36 -6.39
CA ASN A 24 -5.74 -5.86 -7.06
C ASN A 24 -4.92 -4.75 -7.70
N GLU A 25 -5.58 -3.80 -8.36
CA GLU A 25 -4.89 -2.70 -9.02
C GLU A 25 -4.13 -1.84 -8.00
N ASN A 26 -4.76 -1.54 -6.88
CA ASN A 26 -4.12 -0.73 -5.86
C ASN A 26 -3.01 -1.48 -5.15
N TYR A 27 -3.23 -2.76 -4.86
CA TYR A 27 -2.20 -3.59 -4.25
C TYR A 27 -0.93 -3.61 -5.13
N GLU A 28 -1.11 -3.88 -6.43
CA GLU A 28 0.01 -3.94 -7.37
C GLU A 28 0.70 -2.59 -7.53
N PHE A 29 -0.08 -1.52 -7.57
CA PHE A 29 0.48 -0.17 -7.69
C PHE A 29 1.43 0.14 -6.53
N TYR A 30 0.96 -0.08 -5.31
CA TYR A 30 1.78 0.25 -4.14
C TYR A 30 2.93 -0.74 -3.95
N ARG A 31 2.72 -2.00 -4.29
CA ARG A 31 3.81 -2.97 -4.24
C ARG A 31 4.94 -2.54 -5.18
N ASN A 32 4.60 -2.18 -6.39
CA ASN A 32 5.59 -1.76 -7.37
C ASN A 32 6.28 -0.47 -6.95
N TYR A 33 5.51 0.48 -6.42
CA TYR A 33 6.09 1.73 -5.94
C TYR A 33 7.11 1.49 -4.85
N ILE A 34 6.77 0.67 -3.86
CA ILE A 34 7.67 0.36 -2.76
C ILE A 34 8.94 -0.33 -3.27
N GLU A 35 8.79 -1.29 -4.18
CA GLU A 35 9.94 -1.99 -4.75
C GLU A 35 10.89 -1.02 -5.47
N GLU A 36 10.34 -0.11 -6.25
CA GLU A 36 11.14 0.87 -6.97
C GLU A 36 11.89 1.80 -6.01
N GLU A 37 11.23 2.23 -4.95
CA GLU A 37 11.87 3.13 -3.98
C GLU A 37 12.95 2.40 -3.19
N LEU A 38 12.75 1.13 -2.87
CA LEU A 38 13.79 0.32 -2.22
C LEU A 38 15.01 0.18 -3.13
N ASN A 39 14.78 0.02 -4.42
CA ASN A 39 15.86 -0.09 -5.40
C ASN A 39 16.66 1.21 -5.51
N LYS A 40 16.05 2.33 -5.15
CA LYS A 40 16.72 3.63 -5.11
C LYS A 40 17.49 3.85 -3.82
N GLN A 41 17.68 2.81 -3.03
CA GLN A 41 18.42 2.85 -1.77
C GLN A 41 17.71 3.60 -0.65
N ARG A 42 16.40 3.77 -0.75
CA ARG A 42 15.62 4.33 0.34
C ARG A 42 15.34 3.22 1.37
N SER A 43 15.27 3.59 2.63
CA SER A 43 14.96 2.61 3.66
C SER A 43 13.46 2.31 3.67
N GLU A 44 13.13 1.09 4.08
CA GLU A 44 11.73 0.68 4.20
C GLU A 44 10.98 1.60 5.17
N GLU A 45 11.62 1.93 6.29
CA GLU A 45 11.02 2.80 7.28
C GLU A 45 10.68 4.17 6.72
N GLU A 46 11.59 4.74 5.93
CA GLU A 46 11.36 6.04 5.31
C GLU A 46 10.15 5.99 4.37
N ILE A 47 10.08 4.94 3.56
CA ILE A 47 8.98 4.75 2.62
C ILE A 47 7.66 4.59 3.36
N MET A 48 7.66 3.81 4.44
CA MET A 48 6.46 3.61 5.23
C MET A 48 5.97 4.89 5.88
N GLN A 49 6.90 5.73 6.35
CA GLN A 49 6.52 7.02 6.92
C GLN A 49 5.91 7.95 5.88
N GLU A 50 6.46 7.91 4.67
CA GLU A 50 5.95 8.72 3.57
C GLU A 50 4.53 8.30 3.19
N LEU A 51 4.29 7.01 3.07
CA LEU A 51 2.98 6.49 2.66
C LEU A 51 1.93 6.62 3.77
N GLY A 52 2.34 6.48 5.01
CA GLY A 52 1.44 6.60 6.13
C GLY A 52 0.55 5.38 6.32
N ASP A 53 -0.61 5.60 6.92
CA ASP A 53 -1.54 4.52 7.28
C ASP A 53 -2.30 4.05 6.04
N PRO A 54 -2.21 2.75 5.69
CA PRO A 54 -2.91 2.24 4.51
C PRO A 54 -4.43 2.40 4.58
N ARG A 55 -4.99 2.49 5.80
CA ARG A 55 -6.43 2.71 5.94
C ARG A 55 -6.86 4.08 5.46
N LEU A 56 -5.99 5.07 5.64
CA LEU A 56 -6.27 6.42 5.14
C LEU A 56 -6.22 6.47 3.63
N ILE A 57 -5.28 5.75 3.05
CA ILE A 57 -5.18 5.64 1.59
C ILE A 57 -6.44 4.97 1.03
N ALA A 58 -6.85 3.87 1.64
CA ALA A 58 -8.04 3.15 1.22
C ALA A 58 -9.28 4.01 1.32
N HIS A 59 -9.38 4.81 2.37
CA HIS A 59 -10.51 5.71 2.58
C HIS A 59 -10.60 6.75 1.45
N SER A 60 -9.45 7.25 1.00
CA SER A 60 -9.41 8.23 -0.10
C SER A 60 -9.83 7.60 -1.43
N ILE A 61 -9.56 6.32 -1.61
CA ILE A 61 -9.89 5.62 -2.85
C ILE A 61 -11.39 5.35 -2.94
N ARG A 62 -12.00 5.04 -1.82
CA ARG A 62 -13.45 4.76 -1.79
C ARG A 62 -14.24 6.05 -1.90
#